data_46f19df2b9ea1e0a0eb803d2898a6573
#
_entry.id   46f19df2b9ea1e0a0eb803d2898a6573
#
_cell.length_a   1.000
_cell.length_b   1.000
_cell.length_c   1.000
_cell.angle_alpha   90.00
_cell.angle_beta   90.00
_cell.angle_gamma   90.00
#
_symmetry.space_group_name_H-M   'P 1'
#
loop_
_entity.id
_entity.type
_entity.pdbx_description
1 polymer ?
#
loop_
_entity_poly.entity_id
_entity_poly.type
_entity_poly.pdbx_seq_one_letter_code
_entity_poly.pdbx_strand_id
1 'polypeptide(L)'
;RPAGAPPIWGTGDAVHLVIPTGGLGMNSGVGDAIDLSWKLAATLAGWGGPALLDSYESERRQVGERNVGASRYASLGRRKWRAQYRPGIGDDTREGAAARDNLSRVAAVEQRKSNEMIGAELGYRYVDSPVVCDIPGGPEHRFRVYEPTTWPGARLPHVWLADGTPVQ
;
A
#
# COMPACT_ATOMS: atom_id res chain seq x y z
N ARG A 1 27.83 5.35 -0.55
CA ARG A 1 28.14 5.59 0.88
C ARG A 1 29.64 5.41 1.09
N PRO A 2 30.33 6.23 1.94
CA PRO A 2 31.75 6.03 2.25
C PRO A 2 31.98 4.63 2.84
N ALA A 3 33.08 3.98 2.44
CA ALA A 3 33.45 2.68 3.00
C ALA A 3 33.65 2.82 4.53
N GLY A 4 33.02 1.94 5.30
CA GLY A 4 33.10 1.93 6.77
C GLY A 4 32.09 2.86 7.50
N ALA A 5 31.26 3.63 6.78
CA ALA A 5 30.20 4.37 7.45
C ALA A 5 29.12 3.41 7.99
N PRO A 6 28.60 3.68 9.22
CA PRO A 6 27.54 2.85 9.78
C PRO A 6 26.30 2.85 8.87
N PRO A 7 25.52 1.77 8.85
CA PRO A 7 24.28 1.73 8.10
C PRO A 7 23.26 2.73 8.67
N ILE A 8 22.54 3.41 7.79
CA ILE A 8 21.44 4.31 8.14
C ILE A 8 20.20 3.78 7.45
N TRP A 9 19.15 3.50 8.21
CA TRP A 9 17.85 3.10 7.71
C TRP A 9 16.84 4.21 7.88
N GLY A 10 16.14 4.55 6.81
CA GLY A 10 15.04 5.51 6.84
C GLY A 10 13.70 4.79 6.94
N THR A 11 12.74 5.41 7.63
CA THR A 11 11.38 4.91 7.80
C THR A 11 10.34 6.02 7.63
N GLY A 12 9.14 5.67 7.20
CA GLY A 12 8.01 6.58 7.14
C GLY A 12 8.26 7.82 6.29
N ASP A 13 7.76 8.97 6.74
CA ASP A 13 7.81 10.24 6.00
C ASP A 13 9.23 10.76 5.74
N ALA A 14 10.23 10.23 6.42
CA ALA A 14 11.63 10.56 6.13
C ALA A 14 12.12 10.03 4.78
N VAL A 15 11.48 8.99 4.24
CA VAL A 15 11.90 8.35 2.99
C VAL A 15 10.79 8.25 1.94
N HIS A 16 9.52 8.36 2.33
CA HIS A 16 8.39 8.38 1.39
C HIS A 16 7.26 9.28 1.90
N LEU A 17 6.98 10.34 1.18
CA LEU A 17 5.82 11.19 1.42
C LEU A 17 4.62 10.69 0.61
N VAL A 18 3.57 10.34 1.33
CA VAL A 18 2.34 9.79 0.76
C VAL A 18 1.20 10.79 0.89
N ILE A 19 0.50 11.07 -0.21
CA ILE A 19 -0.70 11.92 -0.18
C ILE A 19 -1.71 11.29 0.79
N PRO A 20 -2.36 12.05 1.71
CA PRO A 20 -3.24 11.48 2.74
C PRO A 20 -4.50 10.79 2.19
N THR A 21 -4.82 10.99 0.90
CA THR A 21 -5.96 10.31 0.25
C THR A 21 -5.67 8.81 0.13
N GLY A 22 -6.54 7.99 0.73
CA GLY A 22 -6.39 6.53 0.78
C GLY A 22 -5.79 5.99 2.08
N GLY A 23 -5.28 6.85 2.99
CA GLY A 23 -4.85 6.43 4.34
C GLY A 23 -3.58 5.58 4.38
N LEU A 24 -2.75 5.60 3.34
CA LEU A 24 -1.60 4.68 3.22
C LEU A 24 -0.31 5.17 3.92
N GLY A 25 -0.17 6.47 4.22
CA GLY A 25 1.09 7.04 4.73
C GLY A 25 1.52 6.46 6.08
N MET A 26 0.69 6.64 7.11
CA MET A 26 0.97 6.10 8.45
C MET A 26 1.15 4.58 8.42
N ASN A 27 0.29 3.86 7.71
CA ASN A 27 0.37 2.41 7.61
C ASN A 27 1.65 1.93 6.92
N SER A 28 2.16 2.68 5.94
CA SER A 28 3.47 2.41 5.34
C SER A 28 4.59 2.54 6.36
N GLY A 29 4.58 3.62 7.16
CA GLY A 29 5.57 3.85 8.22
C GLY A 29 5.53 2.80 9.33
N VAL A 30 4.33 2.35 9.72
CA VAL A 30 4.17 1.22 10.66
C VAL A 30 4.75 -0.06 10.06
N GLY A 31 4.48 -0.34 8.79
CA GLY A 31 5.06 -1.48 8.09
C GLY A 31 6.58 -1.42 8.02
N ASP A 32 7.17 -0.24 7.78
CA ASP A 32 8.63 -0.05 7.81
C ASP A 32 9.19 -0.35 9.19
N ALA A 33 8.57 0.20 10.24
CA ALA A 33 9.02 -0.01 11.61
C ALA A 33 8.97 -1.48 12.02
N ILE A 34 7.92 -2.19 11.66
CA ILE A 34 7.77 -3.64 11.93
C ILE A 34 8.86 -4.41 11.18
N ASP A 35 9.04 -4.15 9.88
CA ASP A 35 9.99 -4.86 9.04
C ASP A 35 11.44 -4.65 9.53
N LEU A 36 11.81 -3.42 9.82
CA LEU A 36 13.15 -3.10 10.35
C LEU A 36 13.38 -3.70 11.74
N SER A 37 12.39 -3.65 12.62
CA SER A 37 12.54 -4.06 14.02
C SER A 37 12.85 -5.55 14.16
N TRP A 38 12.12 -6.41 13.45
CA TRP A 38 12.38 -7.85 13.55
C TRP A 38 13.73 -8.24 12.90
N LYS A 39 14.11 -7.58 11.80
CA LYS A 39 15.40 -7.80 11.14
C LYS A 39 16.57 -7.39 12.03
N LEU A 40 16.44 -6.24 12.71
CA LEU A 40 17.42 -5.81 13.71
C LEU A 40 17.48 -6.80 14.87
N ALA A 41 16.35 -7.20 15.43
CA ALA A 41 16.31 -8.16 16.53
C ALA A 41 16.95 -9.50 16.15
N ALA A 42 16.66 -10.02 14.95
CA ALA A 42 17.24 -11.25 14.43
C ALA A 42 18.77 -11.14 14.28
N THR A 43 19.24 -10.02 13.76
CA THR A 43 20.67 -9.74 13.58
C THR A 43 21.39 -9.64 14.91
N LEU A 44 20.83 -8.90 15.88
CA LEU A 44 21.40 -8.75 17.22
C LEU A 44 21.39 -10.07 18.01
N ALA A 45 20.37 -10.89 17.81
CA ALA A 45 20.30 -12.24 18.41
C ALA A 45 21.21 -13.27 17.72
N GLY A 46 21.87 -12.92 16.62
CA GLY A 46 22.86 -13.74 15.94
C GLY A 46 22.31 -14.84 15.03
N TRP A 47 20.99 -14.90 14.79
CA TRP A 47 20.40 -15.85 13.85
C TRP A 47 20.05 -15.24 12.49
N GLY A 48 20.05 -13.90 12.38
CA GLY A 48 19.86 -13.19 11.12
C GLY A 48 21.14 -13.26 10.25
N GLY A 49 21.01 -13.78 9.04
CA GLY A 49 22.11 -13.80 8.07
C GLY A 49 22.47 -12.38 7.57
N PRO A 50 23.63 -12.22 6.91
CA PRO A 50 24.13 -10.91 6.49
C PRO A 50 23.19 -10.19 5.50
N ALA A 51 22.47 -10.92 4.65
CA ALA A 51 21.52 -10.33 3.69
C ALA A 51 20.22 -9.83 4.33
N LEU A 52 19.94 -10.16 5.60
CA LEU A 52 18.66 -9.86 6.23
C LEU A 52 18.42 -8.36 6.39
N LEU A 53 19.40 -7.59 6.88
CA LEU A 53 19.28 -6.15 7.00
C LEU A 53 19.33 -5.44 5.64
N ASP A 54 20.09 -5.97 4.70
CA ASP A 54 20.18 -5.42 3.34
C ASP A 54 18.85 -5.56 2.59
N SER A 55 18.06 -6.60 2.91
CA SER A 55 16.74 -6.79 2.31
C SER A 55 15.73 -5.69 2.66
N TYR A 56 15.90 -4.98 3.77
CA TYR A 56 14.99 -3.93 4.21
C TYR A 56 14.75 -2.87 3.12
N GLU A 57 15.81 -2.32 2.55
CA GLU A 57 15.68 -1.28 1.53
C GLU A 57 15.00 -1.83 0.27
N SER A 58 15.44 -2.98 -0.23
CA SER A 58 14.85 -3.56 -1.46
C SER A 58 13.36 -3.87 -1.31
N GLU A 59 12.95 -4.36 -0.16
CA GLU A 59 11.56 -4.72 0.15
C GLU A 59 10.68 -3.48 0.41
N ARG A 60 11.12 -2.60 1.31
CA ARG A 60 10.28 -1.47 1.75
C ARG A 60 10.22 -0.34 0.75
N ARG A 61 11.25 -0.13 -0.04
CA ARG A 61 11.22 0.84 -1.14
C ARG A 61 10.13 0.52 -2.16
N GLN A 62 9.99 -0.74 -2.57
CA GLN A 62 8.93 -1.17 -3.48
C GLN A 62 7.53 -0.84 -2.93
N VAL A 63 7.33 -1.10 -1.63
CA VAL A 63 6.06 -0.77 -0.96
C VAL A 63 5.82 0.73 -0.91
N GLY A 64 6.83 1.52 -0.58
CA GLY A 64 6.76 2.98 -0.57
C GLY A 64 6.39 3.56 -1.93
N GLU A 65 7.10 3.19 -2.99
CA GLU A 65 6.84 3.63 -4.37
C GLU A 65 5.41 3.27 -4.81
N ARG A 66 4.97 2.06 -4.51
CA ARG A 66 3.63 1.59 -4.81
C ARG A 66 2.56 2.39 -4.06
N ASN A 67 2.74 2.66 -2.77
CA ASN A 67 1.77 3.37 -1.96
C ASN A 67 1.69 4.86 -2.33
N VAL A 68 2.79 5.47 -2.76
CA VAL A 68 2.80 6.80 -3.40
C VAL A 68 1.96 6.77 -4.68
N GLY A 69 2.14 5.77 -5.53
CA GLY A 69 1.34 5.57 -6.75
C GLY A 69 -0.15 5.38 -6.47
N ALA A 70 -0.48 4.55 -5.49
CA ALA A 70 -1.86 4.28 -5.06
C ALA A 70 -2.55 5.54 -4.51
N SER A 71 -1.89 6.30 -3.65
CA SER A 71 -2.42 7.54 -3.11
C SER A 71 -2.61 8.61 -4.19
N ARG A 72 -1.69 8.69 -5.16
CA ARG A 72 -1.86 9.55 -6.34
C ARG A 72 -3.08 9.16 -7.15
N TYR A 73 -3.28 7.87 -7.41
CA TYR A 73 -4.46 7.34 -8.10
C TYR A 73 -5.76 7.72 -7.39
N ALA A 74 -5.82 7.54 -6.06
CA ALA A 74 -6.95 7.94 -5.22
C ALA A 74 -7.20 9.45 -5.26
N SER A 75 -6.14 10.25 -5.16
CA SER A 75 -6.21 11.73 -5.22
C SER A 75 -6.73 12.24 -6.55
N LEU A 76 -6.33 11.64 -7.66
CA LEU A 76 -6.85 11.98 -8.99
C LEU A 76 -8.36 11.71 -9.09
N GLY A 77 -8.84 10.59 -8.56
CA GLY A 77 -10.27 10.30 -8.46
C GLY A 77 -11.03 11.36 -7.66
N ARG A 78 -10.50 11.73 -6.48
CA ARG A 78 -11.08 12.78 -5.63
C ARG A 78 -11.15 14.13 -6.34
N ARG A 79 -10.09 14.51 -7.07
CA ARG A 79 -10.07 15.76 -7.85
C ARG A 79 -11.10 15.74 -8.96
N LYS A 80 -11.26 14.62 -9.64
CA LYS A 80 -12.15 14.47 -10.78
C LYS A 80 -13.63 14.62 -10.38
N TRP A 81 -14.09 13.96 -9.31
CA TRP A 81 -15.46 14.11 -8.90
C TRP A 81 -15.73 15.49 -8.28
N ARG A 82 -14.80 16.07 -7.52
CA ARG A 82 -14.91 17.43 -6.98
C ARG A 82 -15.02 18.50 -8.06
N ALA A 83 -14.37 18.29 -9.20
CA ALA A 83 -14.46 19.19 -10.35
C ALA A 83 -15.86 19.23 -11.00
N GLN A 84 -16.76 18.32 -10.60
CA GLN A 84 -18.16 18.34 -11.06
C GLN A 84 -19.03 19.33 -10.26
N TYR A 85 -18.54 19.86 -9.15
CA TYR A 85 -19.29 20.86 -8.39
C TYR A 85 -19.59 22.07 -9.28
N ARG A 86 -20.82 22.57 -9.16
CA ARG A 86 -21.31 23.78 -9.83
C ARG A 86 -22.06 24.64 -8.82
N PRO A 87 -21.97 26.00 -8.91
CA PRO A 87 -22.85 26.91 -8.20
C PRO A 87 -24.30 26.53 -8.50
N GLY A 88 -25.17 26.69 -7.50
CA GLY A 88 -26.59 26.31 -7.65
C GLY A 88 -26.92 24.83 -7.53
N ILE A 89 -25.92 23.96 -7.26
CA ILE A 89 -26.17 22.52 -7.07
C ILE A 89 -27.14 22.22 -5.90
N GLY A 90 -27.24 23.13 -4.91
CA GLY A 90 -28.17 23.03 -3.79
C GLY A 90 -29.58 23.55 -4.09
N ASP A 91 -29.80 24.21 -5.23
CA ASP A 91 -31.05 24.84 -5.55
C ASP A 91 -32.12 23.82 -5.96
N ASP A 92 -33.38 24.10 -5.58
CA ASP A 92 -34.51 23.27 -5.99
C ASP A 92 -35.02 23.71 -7.38
N THR A 93 -34.14 23.53 -8.36
CA THR A 93 -34.37 23.81 -9.78
C THR A 93 -34.03 22.59 -10.62
N ARG A 94 -34.48 22.58 -11.89
CA ARG A 94 -34.14 21.54 -12.84
C ARG A 94 -32.63 21.47 -13.07
N GLU A 95 -31.97 22.59 -13.15
CA GLU A 95 -30.54 22.75 -13.29
C GLU A 95 -29.77 22.21 -12.08
N GLY A 96 -30.24 22.53 -10.87
CA GLY A 96 -29.68 22.00 -9.62
C GLY A 96 -29.85 20.49 -9.51
N ALA A 97 -31.01 19.95 -9.89
CA ALA A 97 -31.22 18.49 -9.97
C ALA A 97 -30.25 17.81 -10.95
N ALA A 98 -30.12 18.35 -12.15
CA ALA A 98 -29.20 17.81 -13.16
C ALA A 98 -27.73 17.86 -12.69
N ALA A 99 -27.33 18.92 -11.98
CA ALA A 99 -25.98 19.05 -11.40
C ALA A 99 -25.75 17.99 -10.31
N ARG A 100 -26.73 17.74 -9.43
CA ARG A 100 -26.66 16.68 -8.40
C ARG A 100 -26.54 15.29 -9.04
N ASP A 101 -27.33 15.00 -10.04
CA ASP A 101 -27.30 13.70 -10.75
C ASP A 101 -25.94 13.47 -11.42
N ASN A 102 -25.39 14.49 -12.08
CA ASN A 102 -24.07 14.39 -12.70
C ASN A 102 -22.98 14.16 -11.63
N LEU A 103 -22.98 14.94 -10.55
CA LEU A 103 -22.03 14.79 -9.46
C LEU A 103 -22.11 13.39 -8.85
N SER A 104 -23.31 12.91 -8.54
CA SER A 104 -23.52 11.57 -7.97
C SER A 104 -23.01 10.47 -8.88
N ARG A 105 -23.28 10.53 -10.17
CA ARG A 105 -22.83 9.54 -11.15
C ARG A 105 -21.29 9.49 -11.25
N VAL A 106 -20.65 10.65 -11.28
CA VAL A 106 -19.17 10.71 -11.34
C VAL A 106 -18.56 10.29 -10.00
N ALA A 107 -19.12 10.76 -8.89
CA ALA A 107 -18.63 10.42 -7.54
C ALA A 107 -18.75 8.92 -7.26
N ALA A 108 -19.82 8.27 -7.67
CA ALA A 108 -20.03 6.83 -7.50
C ALA A 108 -18.89 5.98 -8.08
N VAL A 109 -18.26 6.44 -9.16
CA VAL A 109 -17.11 5.75 -9.78
C VAL A 109 -15.78 6.22 -9.17
N GLU A 110 -15.59 7.53 -9.09
CA GLU A 110 -14.28 8.10 -8.79
C GLU A 110 -13.92 8.04 -7.30
N GLN A 111 -14.92 8.11 -6.39
CA GLN A 111 -14.70 8.01 -4.95
C GLN A 111 -14.27 6.60 -4.52
N ARG A 112 -14.71 5.58 -5.21
CA ARG A 112 -14.30 4.19 -4.98
C ARG A 112 -12.79 4.00 -5.08
N LYS A 113 -12.10 4.83 -5.87
CA LYS A 113 -10.63 4.83 -5.97
C LYS A 113 -9.95 5.16 -4.64
N SER A 114 -10.61 5.86 -3.73
CA SER A 114 -10.08 6.18 -2.40
C SER A 114 -10.47 5.16 -1.32
N ASN A 115 -11.60 4.47 -1.50
CA ASN A 115 -12.20 3.63 -0.48
C ASN A 115 -12.00 2.13 -0.73
N GLU A 116 -11.64 1.75 -1.95
CA GLU A 116 -11.45 0.36 -2.34
C GLU A 116 -10.00 0.13 -2.76
N MET A 117 -9.12 0.09 -1.77
CA MET A 117 -7.67 -0.02 -1.98
C MET A 117 -7.09 -1.32 -1.43
N ILE A 118 -7.93 -2.35 -1.27
CA ILE A 118 -7.57 -3.61 -0.63
C ILE A 118 -6.32 -4.28 -1.25
N GLY A 119 -6.11 -4.11 -2.55
CA GLY A 119 -4.91 -4.62 -3.22
C GLY A 119 -3.65 -3.87 -2.81
N ALA A 120 -3.75 -2.54 -2.56
CA ALA A 120 -2.63 -1.78 -2.01
C ALA A 120 -2.35 -2.14 -0.54
N GLU A 121 -3.39 -2.46 0.23
CA GLU A 121 -3.30 -2.75 1.66
C GLU A 121 -2.80 -4.17 1.94
N LEU A 122 -3.32 -5.16 1.24
CA LEU A 122 -3.07 -6.58 1.52
C LEU A 122 -2.35 -7.31 0.38
N GLY A 123 -2.37 -6.77 -0.83
CA GLY A 123 -1.95 -7.50 -2.04
C GLY A 123 -0.52 -7.22 -2.47
N TYR A 124 0.31 -6.55 -1.68
CA TYR A 124 1.70 -6.34 -2.06
C TYR A 124 2.56 -7.59 -1.86
N ARG A 125 3.62 -7.65 -2.63
CA ARG A 125 4.58 -8.72 -2.62
C ARG A 125 6.00 -8.13 -2.67
N TYR A 126 6.92 -8.71 -1.95
CA TYR A 126 8.34 -8.41 -2.10
C TYR A 126 8.88 -9.16 -3.31
N VAL A 127 9.41 -8.45 -4.27
CA VAL A 127 10.04 -8.98 -5.49
C VAL A 127 11.54 -8.65 -5.42
N ASP A 128 12.37 -9.49 -5.97
CA ASP A 128 13.82 -9.28 -6.00
C ASP A 128 14.45 -9.04 -4.59
N SER A 129 13.87 -9.66 -3.56
CA SER A 129 14.44 -9.61 -2.21
C SER A 129 15.54 -10.68 -2.05
N PRO A 130 16.70 -10.33 -1.45
CA PRO A 130 17.79 -11.29 -1.25
C PRO A 130 17.47 -12.40 -0.24
N VAL A 131 16.34 -12.30 0.47
CA VAL A 131 15.90 -13.29 1.48
C VAL A 131 14.60 -13.98 1.12
N VAL A 132 14.00 -13.65 -0.01
CA VAL A 132 12.80 -14.29 -0.55
C VAL A 132 13.21 -15.18 -1.72
N CYS A 133 12.71 -16.42 -1.73
CA CYS A 133 12.93 -17.32 -2.87
C CYS A 133 12.21 -16.72 -4.10
N ASP A 134 12.98 -16.30 -5.09
CA ASP A 134 12.41 -15.75 -6.31
C ASP A 134 11.94 -16.88 -7.24
N ILE A 135 10.65 -16.85 -7.55
CA ILE A 135 10.01 -17.76 -8.51
C ILE A 135 9.37 -16.89 -9.60
N PRO A 136 9.69 -17.15 -10.88
CA PRO A 136 9.09 -16.39 -11.98
C PRO A 136 7.56 -16.45 -12.00
N GLY A 137 6.93 -15.33 -12.31
CA GLY A 137 5.46 -15.22 -12.35
C GLY A 137 4.87 -14.66 -11.06
N GLY A 138 3.70 -15.14 -10.71
CA GLY A 138 2.92 -14.65 -9.57
C GLY A 138 1.84 -13.64 -9.96
N PRO A 139 0.92 -13.33 -9.04
CA PRO A 139 -0.19 -12.44 -9.34
C PRO A 139 0.28 -11.02 -9.63
N GLU A 140 -0.37 -10.39 -10.61
CA GLU A 140 -0.18 -8.98 -10.91
C GLU A 140 -0.68 -8.12 -9.74
N HIS A 141 0.12 -7.13 -9.36
CA HIS A 141 -0.29 -6.20 -8.31
C HIS A 141 -1.26 -5.15 -8.86
N ARG A 142 -2.47 -5.11 -8.30
CA ARG A 142 -3.53 -4.14 -8.61
C ARG A 142 -3.99 -3.43 -7.35
N PHE A 143 -4.14 -2.10 -7.37
CA PHE A 143 -4.48 -1.32 -6.17
C PHE A 143 -5.82 -1.70 -5.52
N ARG A 144 -6.78 -2.12 -6.32
CA ARG A 144 -8.16 -2.37 -5.89
C ARG A 144 -8.53 -3.85 -5.81
N VAL A 145 -7.62 -4.74 -6.15
CA VAL A 145 -7.88 -6.18 -6.19
C VAL A 145 -6.86 -6.88 -5.30
N TYR A 146 -7.35 -7.67 -4.38
CA TYR A 146 -6.56 -8.59 -3.58
C TYR A 146 -6.80 -10.02 -4.05
N GLU A 147 -5.76 -10.69 -4.44
CA GLU A 147 -5.75 -12.11 -4.76
C GLU A 147 -4.97 -12.85 -3.69
N PRO A 148 -5.66 -13.59 -2.79
CA PRO A 148 -4.99 -14.41 -1.79
C PRO A 148 -4.04 -15.40 -2.46
N THR A 149 -2.81 -15.46 -2.02
CA THR A 149 -1.79 -16.32 -2.62
C THR A 149 -0.76 -16.74 -1.60
N THR A 150 -0.14 -17.90 -1.82
CA THR A 150 1.04 -18.38 -1.09
C THR A 150 2.33 -18.13 -1.87
N TRP A 151 2.30 -17.30 -2.90
CA TRP A 151 3.47 -16.99 -3.71
C TRP A 151 4.56 -16.34 -2.85
N PRO A 152 5.84 -16.71 -3.04
CA PRO A 152 6.93 -16.12 -2.25
C PRO A 152 6.93 -14.60 -2.27
N GLY A 153 7.19 -14.00 -1.11
CA GLY A 153 7.17 -12.57 -0.90
C GLY A 153 5.79 -11.95 -0.69
N ALA A 154 4.71 -12.68 -0.96
CA ALA A 154 3.34 -12.23 -0.70
C ALA A 154 2.94 -12.45 0.78
N ARG A 155 1.98 -11.66 1.23
CA ARG A 155 1.34 -11.89 2.52
C ARG A 155 0.62 -13.23 2.51
N LEU A 156 0.88 -14.07 3.52
CA LEU A 156 0.14 -15.32 3.72
C LEU A 156 -1.37 -15.01 3.92
N PRO A 157 -2.27 -15.63 3.16
CA PRO A 157 -3.70 -15.44 3.37
C PRO A 157 -4.13 -16.03 4.72
N HIS A 158 -5.11 -15.39 5.35
CA HIS A 158 -5.72 -15.95 6.55
C HIS A 158 -6.50 -17.22 6.21
N VAL A 159 -6.21 -18.29 6.91
CA VAL A 159 -6.93 -19.56 6.80
C VAL A 159 -7.24 -20.13 8.19
N TRP A 160 -8.31 -20.87 8.28
CA TRP A 160 -8.67 -21.62 9.47
C TRP A 160 -8.25 -23.08 9.30
N LEU A 161 -7.59 -23.64 10.28
CA LEU A 161 -7.31 -25.08 10.32
C LEU A 161 -8.58 -25.87 10.62
N ALA A 162 -8.55 -27.17 10.39
CA ALA A 162 -9.71 -28.05 10.60
C ALA A 162 -10.22 -28.07 12.05
N ASP A 163 -9.36 -27.76 13.02
CA ASP A 163 -9.70 -27.66 14.45
C ASP A 163 -10.21 -26.25 14.86
N GLY A 164 -10.37 -25.31 13.89
CA GLY A 164 -10.81 -23.96 14.15
C GLY A 164 -9.69 -23.00 14.59
N THR A 165 -8.43 -23.42 14.58
CA THR A 165 -7.29 -22.56 14.91
C THR A 165 -6.98 -21.62 13.73
N PRO A 166 -6.85 -20.30 13.94
CA PRO A 166 -6.42 -19.38 12.87
C PRO A 166 -4.93 -19.53 12.60
N VAL A 167 -4.51 -19.38 11.34
CA VAL A 167 -3.09 -19.36 10.93
C VAL A 167 -2.48 -17.97 11.12
N GLN A 168 -3.27 -16.92 11.16
CA GLN A 168 -2.88 -15.54 11.45
C GLN A 168 -3.77 -14.93 12.52
#